data_44950ac7e922f094755c2700458aa190
#
_entry.id   44950ac7e922f094755c2700458aa190
#
_cell.length_a   1.000
_cell.length_b   1.000
_cell.length_c   1.000
_cell.angle_alpha   90.00
_cell.angle_beta   90.00
_cell.angle_gamma   90.00
#
_symmetry.space_group_name_H-M   'P 1'
#
loop_
_entity.id
_entity.type
_entity.pdbx_description
1 polymer ?
#
loop_
_entity_poly.entity_id
_entity_poly.type
_entity_poly.pdbx_seq_one_letter_code
_entity_poly.pdbx_strand_id
1 'polypeptide(L)'
;VPEGRGIYRCEIEMPQEGDFTLRVADKAGDLLAETEFWHYAGESGERSRNPSVLAFELDAESCQPGETVQFAFNAPAAGEAVVAAGADRIRSITSHRVKAGRNAIEIPVPADLAQGTYFAGVTVVTDPSDDPKIPKRLSGLVRIPVDQNSRRLDVKLHAPAVSRPGEAVTVRAEVSDFAGQPVPAELQLWAVDRGILALTDWKTPDPWEFFFGEVNCPFRFGDTYRQLYPALRVVDGRIGGGDKVAGFLSPFAAALKAPAVVAMRTVSVPASGSGEYQLQLPDHTGALLLMAIASDK
;
A
#
# COMPACT_ATOMS: atom_id res chain seq x y z
N VAL A 1 17.64 -9.10 29.19
CA VAL A 1 18.22 -10.45 29.04
C VAL A 1 18.99 -10.49 27.72
N PRO A 2 20.27 -10.90 27.67
CA PRO A 2 21.02 -10.99 26.42
C PRO A 2 20.49 -12.16 25.56
N GLU A 3 20.13 -11.89 24.29
CA GLU A 3 19.68 -12.92 23.35
C GLU A 3 20.78 -13.42 22.38
N GLY A 4 22.07 -13.18 22.71
CA GLY A 4 23.22 -13.53 21.88
C GLY A 4 23.53 -12.49 20.78
N ARG A 5 24.78 -12.48 20.28
CA ARG A 5 25.27 -11.56 19.23
C ARG A 5 25.08 -10.05 19.52
N GLY A 6 25.10 -9.64 20.80
CA GLY A 6 24.96 -8.22 21.14
C GLY A 6 23.52 -7.66 21.09
N ILE A 7 22.53 -8.53 20.98
CA ILE A 7 21.12 -8.14 21.06
C ILE A 7 20.64 -8.30 22.50
N TYR A 8 20.02 -7.26 23.02
CA TYR A 8 19.44 -7.22 24.36
C TYR A 8 17.95 -6.92 24.26
N ARG A 9 17.13 -7.74 24.95
CA ARG A 9 15.69 -7.47 25.10
C ARG A 9 15.43 -6.94 26.50
N CYS A 10 14.72 -5.82 26.57
CA CYS A 10 14.28 -5.21 27.81
C CYS A 10 12.77 -5.01 27.74
N GLU A 11 12.03 -5.46 28.73
CA GLU A 11 10.61 -5.17 28.91
C GLU A 11 10.48 -4.09 29.95
N ILE A 12 9.77 -3.02 29.63
CA ILE A 12 9.57 -1.86 30.47
C ILE A 12 8.06 -1.67 30.64
N GLU A 13 7.59 -1.71 31.90
CA GLU A 13 6.23 -1.30 32.21
C GLU A 13 6.12 0.22 32.15
N MET A 14 5.20 0.70 31.32
CA MET A 14 5.01 2.13 31.15
C MET A 14 4.02 2.63 32.21
N PRO A 15 4.39 3.64 33.02
CA PRO A 15 3.58 4.08 34.16
C PRO A 15 2.32 4.83 33.74
N GLN A 16 2.32 5.43 32.59
CA GLN A 16 1.22 6.22 32.01
C GLN A 16 1.43 6.36 30.50
N GLU A 17 0.47 6.92 29.83
CA GLU A 17 0.68 7.26 28.44
C GLU A 17 1.28 8.67 28.29
N GLY A 18 1.99 8.85 27.17
CA GLY A 18 2.66 10.11 26.86
C GLY A 18 3.90 9.93 25.97
N ASP A 19 4.62 11.02 25.81
CA ASP A 19 5.92 11.04 25.17
C ASP A 19 6.99 10.52 26.13
N PHE A 20 7.76 9.57 25.68
CA PHE A 20 8.85 8.98 26.44
C PHE A 20 10.15 9.02 25.64
N THR A 21 11.24 9.24 26.37
CA THR A 21 12.58 9.14 25.83
C THR A 21 13.27 7.94 26.48
N LEU A 22 13.58 6.93 25.68
CA LEU A 22 14.39 5.80 26.12
C LEU A 22 15.87 6.11 25.91
N ARG A 23 16.63 6.11 27.00
CA ARG A 23 18.08 6.29 26.99
C ARG A 23 18.78 5.03 27.42
N VAL A 24 19.71 4.57 26.61
CA VAL A 24 20.58 3.45 26.93
C VAL A 24 21.96 4.01 27.23
N ALA A 25 22.44 3.80 28.43
CA ALA A 25 23.77 4.23 28.85
C ALA A 25 24.61 3.01 29.30
N ASP A 26 25.91 3.14 29.21
CA ASP A 26 26.83 2.14 29.78
C ASP A 26 26.93 2.24 31.32
N LYS A 27 27.76 1.38 31.93
CA LYS A 27 27.96 1.40 33.37
C LYS A 27 28.69 2.65 33.88
N ALA A 28 29.36 3.38 33.03
CA ALA A 28 30.02 4.66 33.32
C ALA A 28 29.08 5.86 33.22
N GLY A 29 27.87 5.64 32.67
CA GLY A 29 26.88 6.68 32.44
C GLY A 29 26.94 7.33 31.05
N ASP A 30 27.81 6.83 30.19
CA ASP A 30 27.92 7.36 28.83
C ASP A 30 26.73 6.89 27.97
N LEU A 31 26.10 7.84 27.27
CA LEU A 31 24.94 7.58 26.43
C LEU A 31 25.32 6.77 25.21
N LEU A 32 24.77 5.57 25.07
CA LEU A 32 24.99 4.68 23.93
C LEU A 32 23.94 4.82 22.85
N ALA A 33 22.68 5.05 23.26
CA ALA A 33 21.56 5.25 22.34
C ALA A 33 20.44 6.05 23.02
N GLU A 34 19.71 6.80 22.22
CA GLU A 34 18.52 7.52 22.65
C GLU A 34 17.45 7.39 21.57
N THR A 35 16.21 7.12 21.97
CA THR A 35 15.06 7.12 21.07
C THR A 35 13.85 7.69 21.77
N GLU A 36 13.08 8.48 21.04
CA GLU A 36 11.82 9.03 21.51
C GLU A 36 10.67 8.23 20.91
N PHE A 37 9.68 7.92 21.73
CA PHE A 37 8.48 7.23 21.29
C PHE A 37 7.29 7.65 22.15
N TRP A 38 6.12 7.52 21.54
CA TRP A 38 4.86 7.73 22.22
C TRP A 38 4.32 6.39 22.73
N HIS A 39 3.97 6.31 24.01
CA HIS A 39 3.27 5.16 24.58
C HIS A 39 1.77 5.45 24.73
N TYR A 40 0.96 4.54 24.24
CA TYR A 40 -0.49 4.57 24.31
C TYR A 40 -1.01 3.47 25.24
N ALA A 41 -1.75 3.83 26.29
CA ALA A 41 -2.25 2.90 27.30
C ALA A 41 -3.72 2.46 27.10
N GLY A 42 -4.30 2.63 25.90
CA GLY A 42 -5.69 2.29 25.58
C GLY A 42 -5.84 1.07 24.69
N GLU A 43 -6.95 0.35 24.82
CA GLU A 43 -7.34 -0.68 23.86
C GLU A 43 -7.48 -0.07 22.47
N SER A 44 -6.93 -0.78 21.47
CA SER A 44 -6.96 -0.38 20.07
C SER A 44 -8.39 -0.14 19.59
N GLY A 45 -8.78 1.12 19.44
CA GLY A 45 -10.09 1.45 18.89
C GLY A 45 -10.58 2.88 19.11
N GLU A 46 -10.17 3.58 20.15
CA GLU A 46 -10.75 4.89 20.43
C GLU A 46 -9.73 5.96 20.85
N ARG A 47 -9.71 7.02 20.05
CA ARG A 47 -9.19 8.36 20.29
C ARG A 47 -7.72 8.57 19.98
N SER A 48 -7.47 9.04 18.77
CA SER A 48 -6.32 9.94 18.55
C SER A 48 -6.39 11.06 19.60
N ARG A 49 -5.46 11.08 20.55
CA ARG A 49 -5.43 12.09 21.64
C ARG A 49 -4.88 13.43 21.21
N ASN A 50 -4.46 13.56 19.96
CA ASN A 50 -4.32 14.89 19.41
C ASN A 50 -5.73 15.43 19.16
N PRO A 51 -6.20 16.43 19.90
CA PRO A 51 -7.57 16.96 19.75
C PRO A 51 -7.85 17.50 18.35
N SER A 52 -6.81 17.64 17.53
CA SER A 52 -6.91 18.12 16.16
C SER A 52 -6.99 17.00 15.10
N VAL A 53 -6.97 15.73 15.51
CA VAL A 53 -7.07 14.57 14.59
C VAL A 53 -8.46 13.95 14.67
N LEU A 54 -9.08 13.79 13.50
CA LEU A 54 -10.36 13.08 13.35
C LEU A 54 -10.12 11.57 13.24
N ALA A 55 -10.89 10.80 14.00
CA ALA A 55 -11.03 9.37 13.82
C ALA A 55 -12.29 9.09 12.99
N PHE A 56 -12.22 8.08 12.12
CA PHE A 56 -13.28 7.73 11.19
C PHE A 56 -13.70 6.28 11.33
N GLU A 57 -14.99 6.05 11.12
CA GLU A 57 -15.59 4.72 11.02
C GLU A 57 -16.16 4.59 9.61
N LEU A 58 -15.73 3.57 8.87
CA LEU A 58 -16.31 3.23 7.58
C LEU A 58 -17.51 2.30 7.78
N ASP A 59 -18.52 2.41 6.93
CA ASP A 59 -19.71 1.55 6.91
C ASP A 59 -19.47 0.19 6.24
N ALA A 60 -18.35 0.07 5.49
CA ALA A 60 -17.98 -1.16 4.78
C ALA A 60 -16.46 -1.42 4.87
N GLU A 61 -16.06 -2.68 4.85
CA GLU A 61 -14.65 -3.09 4.82
C GLU A 61 -13.99 -2.77 3.48
N SER A 62 -14.75 -2.86 2.39
CA SER A 62 -14.34 -2.50 1.03
C SER A 62 -15.55 -2.13 0.17
N CYS A 63 -15.34 -1.48 -0.96
CA CYS A 63 -16.37 -1.15 -1.93
C CYS A 63 -15.94 -1.51 -3.35
N GLN A 64 -16.89 -1.54 -4.28
CA GLN A 64 -16.63 -1.68 -5.70
C GLN A 64 -16.44 -0.30 -6.37
N PRO A 65 -15.68 -0.19 -7.47
CA PRO A 65 -15.68 1.01 -8.29
C PRO A 65 -17.10 1.39 -8.73
N GLY A 66 -17.47 2.65 -8.55
CA GLY A 66 -18.81 3.16 -8.86
C GLY A 66 -19.79 3.17 -7.69
N GLU A 67 -19.43 2.57 -6.57
CA GLU A 67 -20.26 2.59 -5.36
C GLU A 67 -20.05 3.88 -4.55
N THR A 68 -20.98 4.12 -3.63
CA THR A 68 -20.91 5.21 -2.65
C THR A 68 -20.59 4.61 -1.29
N VAL A 69 -19.59 5.15 -0.60
CA VAL A 69 -19.18 4.74 0.74
C VAL A 69 -19.50 5.83 1.73
N GLN A 70 -20.03 5.45 2.88
CA GLN A 70 -20.27 6.36 3.99
C GLN A 70 -19.18 6.21 5.05
N PHE A 71 -18.67 7.33 5.54
CA PHE A 71 -17.83 7.34 6.72
C PHE A 71 -18.42 8.27 7.79
N ALA A 72 -18.25 7.87 9.04
CA ALA A 72 -18.72 8.64 10.19
C ALA A 72 -17.54 9.14 11.02
N PHE A 73 -17.74 10.28 11.69
CA PHE A 73 -16.80 10.87 12.63
C PHE A 73 -17.51 11.71 13.67
N ASN A 74 -16.84 11.99 14.79
CA ASN A 74 -17.34 12.87 15.83
C ASN A 74 -16.68 14.24 15.76
N ALA A 75 -17.49 15.30 15.66
CA ALA A 75 -17.03 16.68 15.74
C ALA A 75 -17.30 17.25 17.14
N PRO A 76 -16.35 17.96 17.77
CA PRO A 76 -16.53 18.51 19.12
C PRO A 76 -17.50 19.70 19.15
N ALA A 77 -17.69 20.36 18.03
CA ALA A 77 -18.60 21.50 17.86
C ALA A 77 -19.17 21.52 16.44
N ALA A 78 -20.19 22.35 16.23
CA ALA A 78 -20.71 22.65 14.91
C ALA A 78 -19.63 23.37 14.07
N GLY A 79 -19.73 23.23 12.74
CA GLY A 79 -18.75 23.83 11.84
C GLY A 79 -18.98 23.42 10.39
N GLU A 80 -17.93 23.49 9.60
CA GLU A 80 -17.91 23.13 8.20
C GLU A 80 -16.79 22.13 7.92
N ALA A 81 -17.12 21.00 7.29
CA ALA A 81 -16.20 19.99 6.85
C ALA A 81 -15.90 20.16 5.35
N VAL A 82 -14.64 20.31 5.00
CA VAL A 82 -14.17 20.24 3.62
C VAL A 82 -13.59 18.85 3.41
N VAL A 83 -14.07 18.16 2.38
CA VAL A 83 -13.66 16.82 2.01
C VAL A 83 -13.02 16.84 0.63
N ALA A 84 -11.75 16.47 0.55
CA ALA A 84 -11.04 16.30 -0.70
C ALA A 84 -10.80 14.81 -0.95
N ALA A 85 -11.38 14.27 -2.01
CA ALA A 85 -11.30 12.83 -2.30
C ALA A 85 -10.59 12.53 -3.62
N GLY A 86 -9.82 11.43 -3.63
CA GLY A 86 -9.03 11.02 -4.79
C GLY A 86 -8.17 9.79 -4.53
N ALA A 87 -7.44 9.33 -5.56
CA ALA A 87 -6.46 8.25 -5.46
C ALA A 87 -5.10 8.70 -6.01
N ASP A 88 -4.93 8.76 -7.33
CA ASP A 88 -3.76 9.30 -8.03
C ASP A 88 -3.75 10.84 -8.04
N ARG A 89 -4.93 11.43 -8.02
CA ARG A 89 -5.19 12.86 -8.01
C ARG A 89 -6.47 13.15 -7.24
N ILE A 90 -6.65 14.39 -6.83
CA ILE A 90 -7.92 14.84 -6.24
C ILE A 90 -8.98 14.83 -7.35
N ARG A 91 -10.07 14.08 -7.12
CA ARG A 91 -11.20 13.92 -8.02
C ARG A 91 -12.39 14.81 -7.64
N SER A 92 -12.54 15.07 -6.35
CA SER A 92 -13.63 15.91 -5.85
C SER A 92 -13.20 16.70 -4.60
N ILE A 93 -13.80 17.88 -4.45
CA ILE A 93 -13.75 18.68 -3.22
C ILE A 93 -15.17 19.09 -2.92
N THR A 94 -15.66 18.74 -1.74
CA THR A 94 -17.01 19.05 -1.28
C THR A 94 -16.99 19.70 0.09
N SER A 95 -18.02 20.46 0.41
CA SER A 95 -18.20 21.11 1.71
C SER A 95 -19.51 20.66 2.32
N HIS A 96 -19.49 20.36 3.63
CA HIS A 96 -20.63 19.82 4.37
C HIS A 96 -20.76 20.55 5.71
N ARG A 97 -21.96 21.01 6.01
CA ARG A 97 -22.24 21.53 7.35
C ARG A 97 -22.27 20.38 8.37
N VAL A 98 -21.51 20.49 9.43
CA VAL A 98 -21.44 19.49 10.51
C VAL A 98 -21.96 20.05 11.81
N LYS A 99 -22.50 19.18 12.66
CA LYS A 99 -22.99 19.48 14.00
C LYS A 99 -22.08 18.87 15.05
N ALA A 100 -22.17 19.34 16.28
CA ALA A 100 -21.53 18.69 17.42
C ALA A 100 -22.01 17.24 17.56
N GLY A 101 -21.10 16.30 17.81
CA GLY A 101 -21.36 14.87 17.91
C GLY A 101 -21.15 14.14 16.58
N ARG A 102 -21.84 13.02 16.40
CA ARG A 102 -21.67 12.13 15.25
C ARG A 102 -22.20 12.75 13.96
N ASN A 103 -21.38 12.75 12.94
CA ASN A 103 -21.69 13.13 11.56
C ASN A 103 -21.36 11.96 10.63
N ALA A 104 -22.06 11.88 9.50
CA ALA A 104 -21.79 10.93 8.43
C ALA A 104 -21.75 11.66 7.09
N ILE A 105 -20.81 11.29 6.26
CA ILE A 105 -20.61 11.85 4.91
C ILE A 105 -20.49 10.71 3.91
N GLU A 106 -21.17 10.86 2.78
CA GLU A 106 -21.13 9.92 1.68
C GLU A 106 -20.15 10.41 0.61
N ILE A 107 -19.34 9.48 0.10
CA ILE A 107 -18.38 9.74 -0.97
C ILE A 107 -18.61 8.75 -2.11
N PRO A 108 -18.90 9.24 -3.32
CA PRO A 108 -18.94 8.38 -4.49
C PRO A 108 -17.51 7.98 -4.91
N VAL A 109 -17.28 6.69 -5.05
CA VAL A 109 -16.03 6.14 -5.60
C VAL A 109 -16.16 6.10 -7.12
N PRO A 110 -15.22 6.67 -7.88
CA PRO A 110 -15.32 6.69 -9.35
C PRO A 110 -15.35 5.28 -9.95
N ALA A 111 -16.23 5.05 -10.93
CA ALA A 111 -16.32 3.77 -11.62
C ALA A 111 -15.07 3.46 -12.47
N ASP A 112 -14.33 4.48 -12.89
CA ASP A 112 -13.07 4.38 -13.64
C ASP A 112 -11.83 4.23 -12.74
N LEU A 113 -12.02 4.09 -11.42
CA LEU A 113 -10.91 3.94 -10.49
C LEU A 113 -10.16 2.64 -10.74
N ALA A 114 -8.85 2.75 -10.96
CA ALA A 114 -7.97 1.60 -11.16
C ALA A 114 -7.27 1.14 -9.87
N GLN A 115 -7.01 2.06 -8.94
CA GLN A 115 -6.28 1.78 -7.70
C GLN A 115 -7.14 1.01 -6.69
N GLY A 116 -6.53 0.10 -5.92
CA GLY A 116 -7.18 -0.64 -4.83
C GLY A 116 -7.45 0.19 -3.58
N THR A 117 -7.22 1.51 -3.62
CA THR A 117 -7.49 2.40 -2.50
C THR A 117 -7.97 3.77 -3.00
N TYR A 118 -9.01 4.28 -2.36
CA TYR A 118 -9.49 5.65 -2.52
C TYR A 118 -9.32 6.39 -1.20
N PHE A 119 -8.97 7.65 -1.24
CA PHE A 119 -8.68 8.45 -0.06
C PHE A 119 -9.63 9.63 0.05
N ALA A 120 -9.99 9.99 1.29
CA ALA A 120 -10.68 11.23 1.57
C ALA A 120 -9.97 11.97 2.71
N GLY A 121 -9.41 13.12 2.40
CA GLY A 121 -8.91 14.05 3.38
C GLY A 121 -10.05 14.95 3.89
N VAL A 122 -10.28 14.92 5.18
CA VAL A 122 -11.36 15.68 5.82
C VAL A 122 -10.74 16.74 6.71
N THR A 123 -11.16 17.98 6.53
CA THR A 123 -10.82 19.09 7.45
C THR A 123 -12.09 19.75 7.94
N VAL A 124 -12.30 19.72 9.23
CA VAL A 124 -13.42 20.41 9.91
C VAL A 124 -12.91 21.72 10.49
N VAL A 125 -13.52 22.80 10.11
CA VAL A 125 -13.36 24.12 10.75
C VAL A 125 -14.56 24.34 11.65
N THR A 126 -14.33 24.42 12.95
CA THR A 126 -15.40 24.63 13.94
C THR A 126 -15.86 26.09 13.95
N ASP A 127 -17.13 26.29 14.26
CA ASP A 127 -17.66 27.63 14.47
C ASP A 127 -16.91 28.33 15.62
N PRO A 128 -16.84 29.67 15.61
CA PRO A 128 -16.18 30.41 16.67
C PRO A 128 -16.73 30.02 18.04
N SER A 129 -15.82 29.73 18.97
CA SER A 129 -16.13 29.39 20.37
C SER A 129 -15.09 29.99 21.29
N ASP A 130 -15.54 30.46 22.46
CA ASP A 130 -14.68 30.94 23.53
C ASP A 130 -14.12 29.81 24.41
N ASP A 131 -14.60 28.55 24.21
CA ASP A 131 -14.07 27.39 24.91
C ASP A 131 -12.71 26.98 24.32
N PRO A 132 -11.60 27.13 25.06
CA PRO A 132 -10.28 26.80 24.58
C PRO A 132 -10.08 25.30 24.36
N LYS A 133 -10.97 24.42 24.85
CA LYS A 133 -10.94 22.98 24.64
C LYS A 133 -11.46 22.57 23.28
N ILE A 134 -12.16 23.45 22.58
CA ILE A 134 -12.68 23.18 21.24
C ILE A 134 -11.62 23.58 20.21
N PRO A 135 -11.00 22.61 19.51
CA PRO A 135 -10.05 22.92 18.46
C PRO A 135 -10.74 23.68 17.33
N LYS A 136 -10.13 24.78 16.89
CA LYS A 136 -10.66 25.57 15.76
C LYS A 136 -10.64 24.80 14.45
N ARG A 137 -9.84 23.74 14.39
CA ARG A 137 -9.68 22.90 13.21
C ARG A 137 -9.31 21.48 13.60
N LEU A 138 -9.92 20.51 12.92
CA LEU A 138 -9.60 19.10 13.01
C LEU A 138 -9.38 18.58 11.60
N SER A 139 -8.43 17.66 11.44
CA SER A 139 -8.17 17.03 10.14
C SER A 139 -7.94 15.55 10.29
N GLY A 140 -8.23 14.80 9.25
CA GLY A 140 -7.93 13.38 9.20
C GLY A 140 -8.01 12.85 7.79
N LEU A 141 -7.54 11.61 7.62
CA LEU A 141 -7.53 10.90 6.35
C LEU A 141 -8.34 9.63 6.50
N VAL A 142 -9.33 9.47 5.63
CA VAL A 142 -10.08 8.23 5.45
C VAL A 142 -9.41 7.44 4.35
N ARG A 143 -9.13 6.17 4.61
CA ARG A 143 -8.68 5.22 3.62
C ARG A 143 -9.84 4.29 3.30
N ILE A 144 -10.24 4.23 2.05
CA ILE A 144 -11.35 3.44 1.54
C ILE A 144 -10.77 2.33 0.67
N PRO A 145 -10.74 1.07 1.14
CA PRO A 145 -10.32 -0.06 0.32
C PRO A 145 -11.31 -0.28 -0.83
N VAL A 146 -10.77 -0.46 -2.05
CA VAL A 146 -11.57 -0.68 -3.25
C VAL A 146 -11.24 -2.04 -3.83
N ASP A 147 -12.24 -2.89 -3.97
CA ASP A 147 -12.08 -4.23 -4.52
C ASP A 147 -11.93 -4.17 -6.04
N GLN A 148 -10.77 -4.56 -6.53
CA GLN A 148 -10.41 -4.61 -7.95
C GLN A 148 -10.32 -6.06 -8.47
N ASN A 149 -10.80 -7.05 -7.72
CA ASN A 149 -10.70 -8.47 -8.11
C ASN A 149 -11.37 -8.76 -9.44
N SER A 150 -12.42 -8.01 -9.82
CA SER A 150 -13.07 -8.14 -11.14
C SER A 150 -12.13 -7.91 -12.32
N ARG A 151 -10.98 -7.26 -12.10
CA ARG A 151 -9.93 -7.01 -13.11
C ARG A 151 -8.85 -8.10 -13.14
N ARG A 152 -8.93 -9.10 -12.29
CA ARG A 152 -7.95 -10.17 -12.21
C ARG A 152 -8.20 -11.21 -13.29
N LEU A 153 -7.14 -11.55 -14.02
CA LEU A 153 -7.11 -12.69 -14.93
C LEU A 153 -6.38 -13.84 -14.26
N ASP A 154 -6.91 -15.05 -14.40
CA ASP A 154 -6.27 -16.27 -13.99
C ASP A 154 -5.64 -16.95 -15.21
N VAL A 155 -4.37 -17.34 -15.10
CA VAL A 155 -3.60 -17.97 -16.19
C VAL A 155 -3.09 -19.33 -15.74
N LYS A 156 -3.46 -20.37 -16.49
CA LYS A 156 -2.94 -21.73 -16.29
C LYS A 156 -2.09 -22.14 -17.48
N LEU A 157 -0.87 -22.64 -17.19
CA LEU A 157 0.06 -23.11 -18.18
C LEU A 157 0.24 -24.63 -18.06
N HIS A 158 0.19 -25.30 -19.19
CA HIS A 158 0.48 -26.73 -19.32
C HIS A 158 1.59 -26.92 -20.34
N ALA A 159 2.66 -27.60 -19.93
CA ALA A 159 3.79 -27.91 -20.79
C ALA A 159 4.36 -29.30 -20.45
N PRO A 160 5.10 -29.95 -21.37
CA PRO A 160 5.82 -31.17 -21.06
C PRO A 160 6.81 -30.98 -19.91
N ALA A 161 6.88 -31.98 -19.02
CA ALA A 161 7.81 -31.94 -17.88
C ALA A 161 9.29 -32.04 -18.30
N VAL A 162 9.56 -32.57 -19.47
CA VAL A 162 10.92 -32.77 -20.03
C VAL A 162 10.88 -32.47 -21.52
N SER A 163 11.91 -31.79 -22.01
CA SER A 163 12.19 -31.57 -23.45
C SER A 163 13.67 -31.66 -23.71
N ARG A 164 14.06 -31.72 -24.97
CA ARG A 164 15.48 -31.69 -25.39
C ARG A 164 15.93 -30.23 -25.58
N PRO A 165 17.20 -29.92 -25.31
CA PRO A 165 17.78 -28.63 -25.69
C PRO A 165 17.56 -28.33 -27.18
N GLY A 166 17.24 -27.08 -27.50
CA GLY A 166 17.00 -26.64 -28.87
C GLY A 166 15.66 -27.06 -29.50
N GLU A 167 14.82 -27.81 -28.80
CA GLU A 167 13.48 -28.19 -29.29
C GLU A 167 12.44 -27.08 -29.11
N ALA A 168 11.43 -27.06 -29.97
CA ALA A 168 10.22 -26.29 -29.79
C ALA A 168 9.26 -27.04 -28.83
N VAL A 169 8.85 -26.40 -27.76
CA VAL A 169 7.93 -26.96 -26.77
C VAL A 169 6.54 -26.38 -26.97
N THR A 170 5.54 -27.26 -27.02
CA THR A 170 4.14 -26.85 -27.05
C THR A 170 3.69 -26.49 -25.66
N VAL A 171 3.31 -25.22 -25.46
CA VAL A 171 2.72 -24.71 -24.23
C VAL A 171 1.23 -24.44 -24.47
N ARG A 172 0.36 -25.11 -23.74
CA ARG A 172 -1.05 -24.80 -23.70
C ARG A 172 -1.31 -23.78 -22.58
N ALA A 173 -1.95 -22.68 -22.92
CA ALA A 173 -2.35 -21.67 -21.97
C ALA A 173 -3.87 -21.58 -21.90
N GLU A 174 -4.37 -21.41 -20.69
CA GLU A 174 -5.79 -21.16 -20.41
C GLU A 174 -5.89 -19.86 -19.63
N VAL A 175 -6.77 -18.93 -20.06
CA VAL A 175 -7.01 -17.65 -19.43
C VAL A 175 -8.49 -17.52 -19.12
N SER A 176 -8.78 -17.18 -17.88
CA SER A 176 -10.15 -16.91 -17.41
C SER A 176 -10.19 -15.61 -16.62
N ASP A 177 -11.37 -15.00 -16.56
CA ASP A 177 -11.65 -13.87 -15.68
C ASP A 177 -11.82 -14.30 -14.21
N PHE A 178 -12.09 -13.35 -13.33
CA PHE A 178 -12.34 -13.57 -11.92
C PHE A 178 -13.54 -14.52 -11.65
N ALA A 179 -14.53 -14.55 -12.54
CA ALA A 179 -15.68 -15.45 -12.44
C ALA A 179 -15.39 -16.85 -13.00
N GLY A 180 -14.17 -17.10 -13.49
CA GLY A 180 -13.76 -18.36 -14.10
C GLY A 180 -14.25 -18.52 -15.54
N GLN A 181 -14.74 -17.45 -16.18
CA GLN A 181 -15.19 -17.51 -17.57
C GLN A 181 -13.99 -17.34 -18.49
N PRO A 182 -13.89 -18.14 -19.59
CA PRO A 182 -12.85 -17.99 -20.59
C PRO A 182 -12.92 -16.61 -21.23
N VAL A 183 -11.77 -15.92 -21.35
CA VAL A 183 -11.68 -14.60 -21.97
C VAL A 183 -10.53 -14.52 -22.96
N PRO A 184 -10.66 -13.70 -24.02
CA PRO A 184 -9.55 -13.37 -24.90
C PRO A 184 -8.54 -12.52 -24.15
N ALA A 185 -7.25 -12.74 -24.41
CA ALA A 185 -6.18 -11.98 -23.78
C ALA A 185 -4.95 -11.90 -24.68
N GLU A 186 -4.09 -10.94 -24.40
CA GLU A 186 -2.71 -10.96 -24.86
C GLU A 186 -1.84 -11.59 -23.76
N LEU A 187 -1.08 -12.60 -24.13
CA LEU A 187 -0.27 -13.38 -23.19
C LEU A 187 1.21 -13.24 -23.56
N GLN A 188 2.01 -12.84 -22.58
CA GLN A 188 3.45 -12.92 -22.66
C GLN A 188 3.93 -14.17 -21.92
N LEU A 189 4.68 -15.02 -22.65
CA LEU A 189 5.24 -16.27 -22.14
C LEU A 189 6.75 -16.12 -22.00
N TRP A 190 7.31 -16.57 -20.87
CA TRP A 190 8.75 -16.63 -20.64
C TRP A 190 9.17 -18.02 -20.16
N ALA A 191 10.34 -18.42 -20.59
CA ALA A 191 11.10 -19.50 -19.98
C ALA A 191 12.36 -18.91 -19.35
N VAL A 192 12.52 -19.11 -18.04
CA VAL A 192 13.64 -18.54 -17.26
C VAL A 192 14.40 -19.69 -16.60
N ASP A 193 15.72 -19.59 -16.54
CA ASP A 193 16.56 -20.56 -15.86
C ASP A 193 16.28 -20.57 -14.35
N ARG A 194 15.79 -21.71 -13.87
CA ARG A 194 15.45 -21.89 -12.45
C ARG A 194 16.68 -21.84 -11.55
N GLY A 195 17.85 -22.26 -12.03
CA GLY A 195 19.09 -22.21 -11.27
C GLY A 195 19.50 -20.77 -10.95
N ILE A 196 19.36 -19.87 -11.94
CA ILE A 196 19.62 -18.44 -11.74
C ILE A 196 18.60 -17.82 -10.79
N LEU A 197 17.32 -18.18 -10.91
CA LEU A 197 16.28 -17.68 -9.99
C LEU A 197 16.54 -18.12 -8.55
N ALA A 198 17.07 -19.33 -8.34
CA ALA A 198 17.40 -19.85 -7.00
C ALA A 198 18.59 -19.13 -6.34
N LEU A 199 19.45 -18.46 -7.12
CA LEU A 199 20.56 -17.64 -6.61
C LEU A 199 20.17 -16.21 -6.28
N THR A 200 18.96 -15.83 -6.63
CA THR A 200 18.38 -14.50 -6.36
C THR A 200 17.14 -14.68 -5.49
N ASP A 201 16.79 -13.70 -4.67
CA ASP A 201 15.52 -13.68 -3.93
C ASP A 201 14.34 -13.35 -4.87
N TRP A 202 14.34 -13.97 -6.06
CA TRP A 202 13.33 -13.71 -7.08
C TRP A 202 11.95 -14.16 -6.62
N LYS A 203 11.03 -13.24 -6.69
CA LYS A 203 9.59 -13.50 -6.54
C LYS A 203 8.92 -13.25 -7.88
N THR A 204 8.04 -14.16 -8.30
CA THR A 204 7.23 -13.93 -9.51
C THR A 204 6.44 -12.61 -9.33
N PRO A 205 6.61 -11.62 -10.22
CA PRO A 205 5.84 -10.39 -10.15
C PRO A 205 4.34 -10.67 -10.25
N ASP A 206 3.54 -10.03 -9.42
CA ASP A 206 2.09 -9.99 -9.57
C ASP A 206 1.71 -8.63 -10.19
N PRO A 207 1.41 -8.58 -11.51
CA PRO A 207 1.02 -7.34 -12.18
C PRO A 207 -0.29 -6.78 -11.64
N TRP A 208 -1.21 -7.65 -11.21
CA TRP A 208 -2.47 -7.21 -10.65
C TRP A 208 -2.23 -6.42 -9.34
N GLU A 209 -1.44 -6.96 -8.43
CA GLU A 209 -1.08 -6.28 -7.19
C GLU A 209 -0.34 -4.96 -7.45
N PHE A 210 0.53 -4.92 -8.45
CA PHE A 210 1.28 -3.70 -8.82
C PHE A 210 0.37 -2.58 -9.33
N PHE A 211 -0.62 -2.89 -10.19
CA PHE A 211 -1.48 -1.87 -10.81
C PHE A 211 -2.76 -1.59 -10.03
N PHE A 212 -3.31 -2.60 -9.36
CA PHE A 212 -4.63 -2.56 -8.75
C PHE A 212 -4.61 -2.81 -7.24
N GLY A 213 -3.45 -3.11 -6.68
CA GLY A 213 -3.28 -3.33 -5.25
C GLY A 213 -3.44 -2.05 -4.43
N GLU A 214 -3.25 -2.19 -3.14
CA GLU A 214 -3.29 -1.08 -2.20
C GLU A 214 -2.13 -0.10 -2.44
N VAL A 215 -2.44 1.18 -2.44
CA VAL A 215 -1.45 2.26 -2.58
C VAL A 215 -1.38 3.11 -1.34
N ASN A 216 -0.24 3.73 -1.11
CA ASN A 216 -0.09 4.76 -0.10
C ASN A 216 -0.70 6.08 -0.59
N CYS A 217 -1.22 6.88 0.35
CA CYS A 217 -1.80 8.17 0.01
C CYS A 217 -0.75 9.09 -0.63
N PRO A 218 -0.92 9.52 -1.89
CA PRO A 218 0.02 10.39 -2.57
C PRO A 218 -0.16 11.87 -2.20
N PHE A 219 -1.24 12.20 -1.47
CA PHE A 219 -1.58 13.58 -1.15
C PHE A 219 -0.90 14.05 0.12
N ARG A 220 -0.50 15.30 0.11
CA ARG A 220 -0.11 16.03 1.31
C ARG A 220 -1.24 16.97 1.68
N PHE A 221 -1.83 16.76 2.83
CA PHE A 221 -2.79 17.68 3.40
C PHE A 221 -2.03 18.78 4.14
N GLY A 222 -2.23 20.01 3.74
CA GLY A 222 -1.64 21.17 4.36
C GLY A 222 -2.60 22.35 4.25
N ASP A 223 -2.46 23.29 5.15
CA ASP A 223 -3.17 24.55 5.06
C ASP A 223 -2.26 25.75 5.31
N THR A 224 -2.75 26.90 4.96
CA THR A 224 -2.09 28.18 5.15
C THR A 224 -2.40 28.80 6.53
N TYR A 225 -3.17 28.13 7.40
CA TYR A 225 -3.59 28.66 8.69
C TYR A 225 -2.40 29.08 9.57
N ARG A 226 -1.33 28.28 9.57
CA ARG A 226 -0.08 28.61 10.27
C ARG A 226 0.60 29.88 9.73
N GLN A 227 0.37 30.23 8.47
CA GLN A 227 0.94 31.45 7.86
C GLN A 227 0.13 32.68 8.27
N LEU A 228 -1.17 32.52 8.51
CA LEU A 228 -2.06 33.59 8.97
C LEU A 228 -1.85 33.93 10.46
N TYR A 229 -1.36 32.97 11.25
CA TYR A 229 -1.11 33.13 12.68
C TYR A 229 0.34 32.72 13.04
N PRO A 230 1.34 33.55 12.73
CA PRO A 230 2.75 33.24 12.97
C PRO A 230 3.12 33.05 14.45
N ALA A 231 2.27 33.55 15.37
CA ALA A 231 2.48 33.41 16.82
C ALA A 231 2.23 31.98 17.36
N LEU A 232 1.56 31.12 16.61
CA LEU A 232 1.40 29.70 16.90
C LEU A 232 2.57 28.89 16.34
N ARG A 233 3.80 29.23 16.68
CA ARG A 233 4.94 28.34 16.47
C ARG A 233 4.80 27.14 17.42
N VAL A 234 4.07 26.13 16.99
CA VAL A 234 4.29 24.78 17.49
C VAL A 234 5.72 24.42 17.08
N VAL A 235 6.55 24.12 18.06
CA VAL A 235 7.89 23.57 17.81
C VAL A 235 7.68 22.42 16.85
N ASP A 236 8.20 22.54 15.62
CA ASP A 236 8.22 21.46 14.67
C ASP A 236 9.06 20.35 15.31
N GLY A 237 8.39 19.39 15.92
CA GLY A 237 8.98 18.09 16.13
C GLY A 237 9.36 17.60 14.73
N ARG A 238 10.65 17.67 14.40
CA ARG A 238 11.18 17.00 13.24
C ARG A 238 10.79 15.53 13.40
N ILE A 239 9.80 15.11 12.65
CA ILE A 239 9.64 13.69 12.35
C ILE A 239 10.95 13.34 11.68
N GLY A 240 11.83 12.66 12.40
CA GLY A 240 13.09 12.20 11.88
C GLY A 240 12.79 11.43 10.61
N GLY A 241 13.22 11.98 9.47
CA GLY A 241 13.17 11.29 8.21
C GLY A 241 13.90 9.98 8.42
N GLY A 242 13.19 8.87 8.21
CA GLY A 242 13.81 7.57 8.20
C GLY A 242 15.04 7.67 7.31
N ASP A 243 16.20 7.35 7.87
CA ASP A 243 17.42 7.15 7.12
C ASP A 243 17.03 6.27 5.93
N LYS A 244 17.23 6.83 4.74
CA LYS A 244 17.43 6.00 3.58
C LYS A 244 18.65 5.18 3.91
N VAL A 245 18.46 3.98 4.41
CA VAL A 245 19.48 2.97 4.37
C VAL A 245 19.82 2.86 2.89
N ALA A 246 20.85 3.57 2.48
CA ALA A 246 21.50 3.32 1.22
C ALA A 246 21.93 1.87 1.35
N GLY A 247 21.14 0.97 0.75
CA GLY A 247 21.46 -0.43 0.71
C GLY A 247 22.90 -0.50 0.23
N PHE A 248 23.78 -1.00 1.07
CA PHE A 248 25.10 -1.41 0.64
C PHE A 248 24.87 -2.47 -0.42
N LEU A 249 24.84 -2.03 -1.68
CA LEU A 249 24.94 -2.95 -2.80
C LEU A 249 26.29 -3.61 -2.63
N SER A 250 26.25 -4.85 -2.15
CA SER A 250 27.43 -5.70 -2.11
C SER A 250 28.10 -5.61 -3.49
N PRO A 251 29.42 -5.39 -3.58
CA PRO A 251 30.13 -5.41 -4.85
C PRO A 251 29.89 -6.70 -5.65
N PHE A 252 29.49 -7.79 -4.98
CA PHE A 252 29.08 -9.05 -5.59
C PHE A 252 27.67 -9.00 -6.22
N ALA A 253 26.77 -8.09 -5.80
CA ALA A 253 25.46 -7.97 -6.43
C ALA A 253 25.55 -7.41 -7.86
N ALA A 254 26.59 -6.64 -8.19
CA ALA A 254 26.82 -6.14 -9.54
C ALA A 254 27.31 -7.22 -10.53
N ALA A 255 27.76 -8.37 -10.03
CA ALA A 255 28.23 -9.49 -10.87
C ALA A 255 27.15 -10.56 -11.12
N LEU A 256 26.00 -10.49 -10.43
CA LEU A 256 24.86 -11.34 -10.72
C LEU A 256 24.23 -10.84 -12.02
N LYS A 257 24.49 -11.56 -13.11
CA LYS A 257 23.75 -11.36 -14.37
C LYS A 257 22.25 -11.36 -14.04
N ALA A 258 21.54 -10.37 -14.59
CA ALA A 258 20.07 -10.40 -14.57
C ALA A 258 19.59 -11.80 -14.98
N PRO A 259 18.51 -12.33 -14.38
CA PRO A 259 18.00 -13.66 -14.67
C PRO A 259 17.87 -13.79 -16.19
N ALA A 260 18.57 -14.76 -16.76
CA ALA A 260 18.58 -14.94 -18.21
C ALA A 260 17.21 -15.46 -18.62
N VAL A 261 16.42 -14.60 -19.25
CA VAL A 261 15.26 -15.04 -20.02
C VAL A 261 15.79 -15.87 -21.17
N VAL A 262 15.52 -17.17 -21.12
CA VAL A 262 16.01 -18.15 -22.08
C VAL A 262 15.17 -18.11 -23.36
N ALA A 263 13.87 -17.90 -23.24
CA ALA A 263 12.94 -17.70 -24.34
C ALA A 263 11.77 -16.80 -23.93
N MET A 264 11.29 -15.99 -24.88
CA MET A 264 10.12 -15.13 -24.68
C MET A 264 9.26 -15.09 -25.93
N ARG A 265 7.94 -15.10 -25.76
CA ARG A 265 6.99 -14.98 -26.86
C ARG A 265 5.72 -14.25 -26.40
N THR A 266 5.24 -13.34 -27.23
CA THR A 266 3.90 -12.74 -27.08
C THR A 266 2.93 -13.44 -28.02
N VAL A 267 1.77 -13.83 -27.50
CA VAL A 267 0.72 -14.55 -28.23
C VAL A 267 -0.66 -14.00 -27.88
N SER A 268 -1.61 -14.12 -28.80
CA SER A 268 -3.01 -13.78 -28.55
C SER A 268 -3.80 -15.04 -28.18
N VAL A 269 -4.50 -15.00 -27.08
CA VAL A 269 -5.46 -16.04 -26.64
C VAL A 269 -6.81 -15.71 -27.24
N PRO A 270 -7.47 -16.66 -27.95
CA PRO A 270 -8.78 -16.42 -28.56
C PRO A 270 -9.90 -16.33 -27.51
N ALA A 271 -11.11 -15.95 -27.94
CA ALA A 271 -12.29 -15.83 -27.07
C ALA A 271 -12.68 -17.16 -26.35
N SER A 272 -12.18 -18.30 -26.80
CA SER A 272 -12.31 -19.58 -26.10
C SER A 272 -11.49 -19.65 -24.81
N GLY A 273 -10.66 -18.63 -24.52
CA GLY A 273 -9.79 -18.59 -23.35
C GLY A 273 -8.64 -19.61 -23.38
N SER A 274 -8.43 -20.34 -24.46
CA SER A 274 -7.42 -21.41 -24.52
C SER A 274 -6.72 -21.41 -25.86
N GLY A 275 -5.41 -21.69 -25.86
CA GLY A 275 -4.60 -21.80 -27.06
C GLY A 275 -3.34 -22.64 -26.83
N GLU A 276 -2.80 -23.19 -27.93
CA GLU A 276 -1.53 -23.91 -27.93
C GLU A 276 -0.48 -23.10 -28.70
N TYR A 277 0.68 -22.96 -28.10
CA TYR A 277 1.74 -22.10 -28.60
C TYR A 277 3.06 -22.83 -28.60
N GLN A 278 3.84 -22.67 -29.68
CA GLN A 278 5.18 -23.20 -29.76
C GLN A 278 6.17 -22.22 -29.14
N LEU A 279 6.88 -22.62 -28.13
CA LEU A 279 7.99 -21.87 -27.54
C LEU A 279 9.30 -22.50 -27.94
N GLN A 280 10.11 -21.81 -28.76
CA GLN A 280 11.41 -22.28 -29.15
C GLN A 280 12.39 -22.14 -27.98
N LEU A 281 12.88 -23.27 -27.47
CA LEU A 281 13.91 -23.26 -26.45
C LEU A 281 15.29 -23.18 -27.11
N PRO A 282 16.26 -22.44 -26.54
CA PRO A 282 17.65 -22.49 -26.99
C PRO A 282 18.32 -23.77 -26.53
N ASP A 283 19.57 -23.94 -26.93
CA ASP A 283 20.44 -25.02 -26.45
C ASP A 283 20.84 -24.77 -25.00
N HIS A 284 19.92 -25.11 -24.10
CA HIS A 284 20.02 -24.90 -22.65
C HIS A 284 19.85 -26.22 -21.92
N THR A 285 20.78 -26.50 -20.99
CA THR A 285 20.74 -27.68 -20.14
C THR A 285 20.43 -27.25 -18.71
N GLY A 286 19.26 -27.60 -18.19
CA GLY A 286 18.84 -27.22 -16.84
C GLY A 286 17.33 -27.21 -16.70
N ALA A 287 16.86 -26.86 -15.51
CA ALA A 287 15.45 -26.68 -15.24
C ALA A 287 14.99 -25.26 -15.64
N LEU A 288 13.93 -25.19 -16.44
CA LEU A 288 13.31 -23.93 -16.82
C LEU A 288 12.01 -23.72 -16.04
N LEU A 289 11.78 -22.52 -15.59
CA LEU A 289 10.49 -22.06 -15.06
C LEU A 289 9.73 -21.35 -16.17
N LEU A 290 8.55 -21.86 -16.51
CA LEU A 290 7.63 -21.18 -17.42
C LEU A 290 6.78 -20.20 -16.63
N MET A 291 6.71 -18.97 -17.10
CA MET A 291 5.90 -17.91 -16.54
C MET A 291 5.08 -17.25 -17.63
N ALA A 292 3.94 -16.70 -17.25
CA ALA A 292 3.11 -15.92 -18.16
C ALA A 292 2.46 -14.74 -17.45
N ILE A 293 2.25 -13.66 -18.21
CA ILE A 293 1.40 -12.53 -17.82
C ILE A 293 0.35 -12.37 -18.91
N ALA A 294 -0.91 -12.29 -18.49
CA ALA A 294 -2.03 -11.99 -19.38
C ALA A 294 -2.49 -10.54 -19.17
N SER A 295 -2.86 -9.89 -20.25
CA SER A 295 -3.54 -8.60 -20.24
C SER A 295 -4.75 -8.63 -21.15
N ASP A 296 -5.83 -8.01 -20.74
CA ASP A 296 -6.97 -7.67 -21.59
C ASP A 296 -6.62 -6.47 -22.46
N LYS A 297 -7.31 -6.32 -23.60
CA LYS A 297 -7.08 -5.22 -24.54
C LYS A 297 -7.91 -3.99 -24.18
#